data_536bba9410772ca02ec575176ceaa451
#
_entry.id   536bba9410772ca02ec575176ceaa451
#
_cell.length_a   1.000
_cell.length_b   1.000
_cell.length_c   1.000
_cell.angle_alpha   90.00
_cell.angle_beta   90.00
_cell.angle_gamma   90.00
#
_symmetry.space_group_name_H-M   'P 1'
#
loop_
_entity.id
_entity.type
_entity.pdbx_description
1 polymer ?
#
loop_
_entity_poly.entity_id
_entity_poly.type
_entity_poly.pdbx_seq_one_letter_code
_entity_poly.pdbx_strand_id
1 'polypeptide(L)'
;MLALRRHFRLVLMLAVVLAAATPAAVRAQGKLEARYSATLAGIQIGKGSWVIDITDTQYMAAANGVTTGLMRVFTGGEGTSAAHGTLQAGQPMSSIFASTIAASHKTDDVSLTVANGIVTESRLDPPLETEPDRVPISDENRKGILDPMTASLMRTPGSGNPLSPEACQRTVAIFDGRLRYDLQFAFKRMDKVKADKGYAGPVVVCAVYFSPIAGYISSRAAIRYVSKLRDIEVWLAPIAGTRVLVPFRMQGPTPIGKFVLEANQFVSVPIPTRASANGLKTQ
;
A
#
# COMPACT_ATOMS: atom_id res chain seq x y z
N MET A 1 -4.71 -23.04 -66.69
CA MET A 1 -3.66 -22.62 -65.80
C MET A 1 -3.77 -21.18 -65.27
N LEU A 2 -4.68 -20.35 -65.74
CA LEU A 2 -4.87 -18.96 -65.24
C LEU A 2 -5.78 -18.86 -64.01
N ALA A 3 -6.68 -19.78 -63.76
CA ALA A 3 -7.63 -19.72 -62.62
C ALA A 3 -6.98 -20.03 -61.28
N LEU A 4 -5.94 -20.85 -61.23
CA LEU A 4 -5.26 -21.26 -60.00
C LEU A 4 -4.38 -20.14 -59.37
N ARG A 5 -3.89 -19.19 -60.19
CA ARG A 5 -3.07 -18.06 -59.73
C ARG A 5 -3.90 -16.93 -59.05
N ARG A 6 -5.20 -16.87 -59.36
CA ARG A 6 -6.07 -15.81 -58.85
C ARG A 6 -6.54 -16.11 -57.42
N HIS A 7 -6.73 -17.35 -57.05
CA HIS A 7 -7.09 -17.76 -55.68
C HIS A 7 -5.91 -17.69 -54.69
N PHE A 8 -4.68 -17.92 -55.18
CA PHE A 8 -3.49 -17.84 -54.35
C PHE A 8 -3.18 -16.39 -53.91
N ARG A 9 -3.47 -15.39 -54.73
CA ARG A 9 -3.31 -13.97 -54.40
C ARG A 9 -4.38 -13.45 -53.45
N LEU A 10 -5.61 -14.00 -53.50
CA LEU A 10 -6.69 -13.62 -52.59
C LEU A 10 -6.48 -14.17 -51.17
N VAL A 11 -5.92 -15.36 -51.04
CA VAL A 11 -5.60 -15.97 -49.72
C VAL A 11 -4.42 -15.26 -49.04
N LEU A 12 -3.44 -14.78 -49.82
CA LEU A 12 -2.29 -14.05 -49.30
C LEU A 12 -2.68 -12.63 -48.79
N MET A 13 -3.70 -11.99 -49.40
CA MET A 13 -4.20 -10.67 -48.95
C MET A 13 -5.07 -10.76 -47.68
N LEU A 14 -5.73 -11.90 -47.42
CA LEU A 14 -6.56 -12.10 -46.23
C LEU A 14 -5.71 -12.42 -44.97
N ALA A 15 -4.50 -12.97 -45.15
CA ALA A 15 -3.59 -13.32 -44.05
C ALA A 15 -2.84 -12.12 -43.46
N VAL A 16 -2.78 -10.97 -44.17
CA VAL A 16 -2.05 -9.78 -43.71
C VAL A 16 -2.87 -8.85 -42.81
N VAL A 17 -4.21 -8.97 -42.77
CA VAL A 17 -5.08 -8.10 -41.99
C VAL A 17 -5.29 -8.58 -40.55
N LEU A 18 -4.85 -9.78 -40.15
CA LEU A 18 -5.05 -10.33 -38.81
C LEU A 18 -3.91 -10.06 -37.81
N ALA A 19 -2.92 -9.27 -38.17
CA ALA A 19 -1.66 -9.14 -37.40
C ALA A 19 -1.46 -7.81 -36.65
N ALA A 20 -2.51 -7.04 -36.32
CA ALA A 20 -2.30 -5.73 -35.70
C ALA A 20 -3.29 -5.33 -34.60
N ALA A 21 -3.81 -6.28 -33.82
CA ALA A 21 -4.45 -5.97 -32.56
C ALA A 21 -3.51 -6.37 -31.41
N THR A 22 -2.35 -5.71 -31.28
CA THR A 22 -1.63 -5.74 -30.02
C THR A 22 -2.50 -5.02 -28.98
N PRO A 23 -2.93 -5.69 -27.90
CA PRO A 23 -3.65 -4.99 -26.85
C PRO A 23 -2.72 -3.89 -26.34
N ALA A 24 -3.14 -2.62 -26.51
CA ALA A 24 -2.46 -1.51 -25.88
C ALA A 24 -2.44 -1.81 -24.38
N ALA A 25 -1.26 -2.05 -23.83
CA ALA A 25 -1.10 -2.23 -22.40
C ALA A 25 -1.70 -0.99 -21.74
N VAL A 26 -2.81 -1.14 -21.00
CA VAL A 26 -3.42 -0.06 -20.25
C VAL A 26 -2.38 0.35 -19.21
N ARG A 27 -1.72 1.45 -19.47
CA ARG A 27 -0.71 2.02 -18.58
C ARG A 27 -1.42 2.54 -17.35
N ALA A 28 -1.07 1.99 -16.20
CA ALA A 28 -1.71 2.29 -14.93
C ALA A 28 -0.92 3.38 -14.21
N GLN A 29 -1.30 4.64 -14.42
CA GLN A 29 -0.63 5.78 -13.78
C GLN A 29 -1.64 6.59 -12.98
N GLY A 30 -1.27 6.96 -11.76
CA GLY A 30 -2.16 7.70 -10.88
C GLY A 30 -1.45 8.39 -9.73
N LYS A 31 -2.08 9.45 -9.24
CA LYS A 31 -1.63 10.18 -8.06
C LYS A 31 -2.72 10.20 -7.02
N LEU A 32 -2.32 10.14 -5.74
CA LEU A 32 -3.17 10.32 -4.58
C LEU A 32 -2.61 11.40 -3.66
N GLU A 33 -3.47 12.29 -3.19
CA GLU A 33 -3.24 13.18 -2.05
C GLU A 33 -4.34 12.93 -1.02
N ALA A 34 -3.97 12.36 0.13
CA ALA A 34 -4.90 12.06 1.20
C ALA A 34 -4.52 12.75 2.51
N ARG A 35 -5.53 13.12 3.31
CA ARG A 35 -5.37 13.61 4.68
C ARG A 35 -6.23 12.76 5.59
N TYR A 36 -5.70 12.44 6.76
CA TYR A 36 -6.32 11.54 7.72
C TYR A 36 -6.48 12.20 9.08
N SER A 37 -7.53 11.77 9.77
CA SER A 37 -7.72 11.99 11.20
C SER A 37 -7.64 10.67 11.94
N ALA A 38 -6.94 10.64 13.07
CA ALA A 38 -6.90 9.51 13.98
C ALA A 38 -7.72 9.83 15.23
N THR A 39 -8.62 8.92 15.60
CA THR A 39 -9.43 9.02 16.82
C THR A 39 -9.26 7.79 17.69
N LEU A 40 -9.38 7.98 19.01
CA LEU A 40 -9.40 6.93 20.01
C LEU A 40 -10.59 7.16 20.94
N ALA A 41 -11.47 6.18 21.06
CA ALA A 41 -12.73 6.31 21.79
C ALA A 41 -13.56 7.55 21.38
N GLY A 42 -13.52 7.92 20.09
CA GLY A 42 -14.20 9.10 19.53
C GLY A 42 -13.45 10.43 19.70
N ILE A 43 -12.36 10.46 20.44
CA ILE A 43 -11.56 11.68 20.66
C ILE A 43 -10.46 11.74 19.61
N GLN A 44 -10.28 12.87 18.93
CA GLN A 44 -9.21 13.05 17.98
C GLN A 44 -7.85 13.10 18.69
N ILE A 45 -6.94 12.20 18.30
CA ILE A 45 -5.60 12.06 18.88
C ILE A 45 -4.49 12.40 17.89
N GLY A 46 -4.79 12.48 16.59
CA GLY A 46 -3.78 12.76 15.57
C GLY A 46 -4.37 13.14 14.23
N LYS A 47 -3.49 13.61 13.37
CA LYS A 47 -3.75 13.86 11.94
C LYS A 47 -2.51 13.53 11.12
N GLY A 48 -2.69 13.24 9.84
CA GLY A 48 -1.58 12.96 8.94
C GLY A 48 -1.94 13.21 7.49
N SER A 49 -0.96 13.08 6.63
CA SER A 49 -1.16 13.12 5.18
C SER A 49 -0.38 12.01 4.49
N TRP A 50 -0.82 11.64 3.31
CA TRP A 50 -0.18 10.65 2.47
C TRP A 50 -0.26 11.08 1.01
N VAL A 51 0.89 11.10 0.33
CA VAL A 51 1.02 11.38 -1.10
C VAL A 51 1.60 10.15 -1.76
N ILE A 52 1.01 9.74 -2.87
CA ILE A 52 1.44 8.59 -3.66
C ILE A 52 1.43 8.98 -5.13
N ASP A 53 2.54 8.72 -5.81
CA ASP A 53 2.67 8.80 -7.27
C ASP A 53 2.99 7.42 -7.81
N ILE A 54 2.19 6.95 -8.77
CA ILE A 54 2.36 5.66 -9.45
C ILE A 54 2.51 5.91 -10.94
N THR A 55 3.62 5.44 -11.51
CA THR A 55 3.88 5.41 -12.94
C THR A 55 3.78 3.97 -13.47
N ASP A 56 4.15 3.72 -14.73
CA ASP A 56 4.14 2.37 -15.30
C ASP A 56 5.15 1.41 -14.66
N THR A 57 6.27 1.95 -14.15
CA THR A 57 7.42 1.15 -13.69
C THR A 57 7.83 1.40 -12.25
N GLN A 58 7.38 2.51 -11.66
CA GLN A 58 7.83 2.96 -10.34
C GLN A 58 6.66 3.55 -9.56
N TYR A 59 6.82 3.58 -8.24
CA TYR A 59 5.99 4.37 -7.34
C TYR A 59 6.87 5.14 -6.35
N MET A 60 6.34 6.25 -5.86
CA MET A 60 6.83 7.01 -4.73
C MET A 60 5.68 7.23 -3.76
N ALA A 61 5.95 7.09 -2.47
CA ALA A 61 4.97 7.31 -1.42
C ALA A 61 5.63 8.05 -0.26
N ALA A 62 4.98 9.09 0.25
CA ALA A 62 5.44 9.85 1.41
C ALA A 62 4.27 10.15 2.34
N ALA A 63 4.47 9.93 3.63
CA ALA A 63 3.48 10.17 4.66
C ALA A 63 4.08 10.97 5.80
N ASN A 64 3.24 11.75 6.46
CA ASN A 64 3.55 12.36 7.75
C ASN A 64 2.37 12.25 8.70
N GLY A 65 2.65 12.36 9.99
CA GLY A 65 1.65 12.34 11.03
C GLY A 65 2.10 13.12 12.27
N VAL A 66 1.15 13.71 12.96
CA VAL A 66 1.39 14.40 14.22
C VAL A 66 0.27 14.08 15.21
N THR A 67 0.62 13.95 16.48
CA THR A 67 -0.37 13.89 17.56
C THR A 67 -1.03 15.25 17.77
N THR A 68 -2.30 15.25 18.15
CA THR A 68 -3.11 16.46 18.34
C THR A 68 -3.89 16.40 19.66
N GLY A 69 -4.49 17.54 20.05
CA GLY A 69 -5.29 17.63 21.27
C GLY A 69 -4.47 17.36 22.54
N LEU A 70 -5.12 16.76 23.54
CA LEU A 70 -4.49 16.44 24.81
C LEU A 70 -3.28 15.50 24.67
N MET A 71 -3.30 14.59 23.68
CA MET A 71 -2.19 13.66 23.42
C MET A 71 -0.90 14.40 23.07
N ARG A 72 -0.97 15.57 22.44
CA ARG A 72 0.21 16.37 22.11
C ARG A 72 0.96 16.83 23.35
N VAL A 73 0.24 17.11 24.45
CA VAL A 73 0.83 17.53 25.73
C VAL A 73 1.60 16.38 26.40
N PHE A 74 1.09 15.15 26.24
CA PHE A 74 1.67 13.97 26.90
C PHE A 74 2.74 13.25 26.07
N THR A 75 2.57 13.19 24.75
CA THR A 75 3.47 12.39 23.89
C THR A 75 4.21 13.22 22.86
N GLY A 76 3.67 14.38 22.43
CA GLY A 76 4.30 15.29 21.45
C GLY A 76 4.77 14.59 20.18
N GLY A 77 4.10 13.48 19.76
CA GLY A 77 4.60 12.60 18.71
C GLY A 77 4.39 13.18 17.32
N GLU A 78 5.41 13.07 16.49
CA GLU A 78 5.35 13.30 15.05
C GLU A 78 6.13 12.21 14.33
N GLY A 79 5.78 11.98 13.07
CA GLY A 79 6.47 10.98 12.28
C GLY A 79 6.38 11.30 10.78
N THR A 80 7.42 10.88 10.08
CA THR A 80 7.49 10.90 8.62
C THR A 80 7.90 9.53 8.12
N SER A 81 7.39 9.14 6.97
CA SER A 81 7.82 7.92 6.29
C SER A 81 7.82 8.16 4.79
N ALA A 82 8.77 7.56 4.10
CA ALA A 82 8.85 7.58 2.64
C ALA A 82 9.25 6.19 2.11
N ALA A 83 8.69 5.82 0.98
CA ALA A 83 9.07 4.63 0.24
C ALA A 83 9.15 4.95 -1.25
N HIS A 84 10.08 4.30 -1.91
CA HIS A 84 10.23 4.26 -3.36
C HIS A 84 10.43 2.82 -3.78
N GLY A 85 9.87 2.44 -4.92
CA GLY A 85 10.04 1.10 -5.43
C GLY A 85 9.62 0.97 -6.89
N THR A 86 9.71 -0.25 -7.38
CA THR A 86 9.37 -0.59 -8.76
C THR A 86 8.00 -1.27 -8.84
N LEU A 87 7.42 -1.29 -10.04
CA LEU A 87 6.25 -2.08 -10.36
C LEU A 87 6.66 -3.27 -11.23
N GLN A 88 6.62 -4.48 -10.65
CA GLN A 88 6.86 -5.72 -11.39
C GLN A 88 5.52 -6.37 -11.76
N ALA A 89 5.22 -6.45 -13.04
CA ALA A 89 3.89 -6.84 -13.53
C ALA A 89 2.74 -6.05 -12.86
N GLY A 90 3.01 -4.76 -12.54
CA GLY A 90 2.10 -3.86 -11.83
C GLY A 90 2.03 -4.07 -10.31
N GLN A 91 2.75 -5.04 -9.74
CA GLN A 91 2.83 -5.28 -8.29
C GLN A 91 3.91 -4.37 -7.70
N PRO A 92 3.59 -3.53 -6.68
CA PRO A 92 4.58 -2.73 -5.97
C PRO A 92 5.61 -3.61 -5.25
N MET A 93 6.89 -3.30 -5.48
CA MET A 93 8.04 -3.96 -4.87
C MET A 93 8.91 -2.90 -4.19
N SER A 94 9.28 -3.13 -2.93
CA SER A 94 10.14 -2.24 -2.16
C SER A 94 11.52 -2.09 -2.79
N SER A 95 12.06 -0.87 -2.77
CA SER A 95 13.47 -0.60 -3.07
C SER A 95 14.13 0.18 -1.93
N ILE A 96 13.51 1.26 -1.47
CA ILE A 96 13.99 2.09 -0.36
C ILE A 96 12.80 2.43 0.52
N PHE A 97 13.00 2.30 1.82
CA PHE A 97 12.06 2.76 2.85
C PHE A 97 12.83 3.53 3.92
N ALA A 98 12.28 4.65 4.36
CA ALA A 98 12.79 5.40 5.50
C ALA A 98 11.63 5.88 6.37
N SER A 99 11.83 5.89 7.68
CA SER A 99 10.85 6.39 8.66
C SER A 99 11.58 7.02 9.83
N THR A 100 11.11 8.20 10.23
CA THR A 100 11.53 8.90 11.46
C THR A 100 10.30 9.10 12.31
N ILE A 101 10.36 8.68 13.57
CA ILE A 101 9.31 8.88 14.57
C ILE A 101 9.92 9.56 15.77
N ALA A 102 9.44 10.76 16.10
CA ALA A 102 9.84 11.49 17.28
C ALA A 102 8.67 11.53 18.28
N ALA A 103 8.89 11.10 19.51
CA ALA A 103 7.91 11.15 20.59
C ALA A 103 8.61 11.17 21.95
N SER A 104 8.08 11.97 22.89
CA SER A 104 8.56 12.02 24.29
C SER A 104 10.09 12.17 24.40
N HIS A 105 10.68 13.07 23.59
CA HIS A 105 12.12 13.35 23.53
C HIS A 105 13.01 12.21 23.01
N LYS A 106 12.40 11.20 22.37
CA LYS A 106 13.12 10.13 21.69
C LYS A 106 12.82 10.19 20.20
N THR A 107 13.86 9.96 19.40
CA THR A 107 13.72 9.80 17.96
C THR A 107 14.07 8.36 17.60
N ASP A 108 13.33 7.80 16.68
CA ASP A 108 13.47 6.45 16.17
C ASP A 108 13.57 6.52 14.66
N ASP A 109 14.77 6.31 14.11
CA ASP A 109 15.06 6.34 12.70
C ASP A 109 15.25 4.92 12.15
N VAL A 110 14.62 4.65 11.03
CA VAL A 110 14.76 3.40 10.29
C VAL A 110 15.02 3.71 8.83
N SER A 111 15.97 3.02 8.23
CA SER A 111 16.20 3.03 6.79
C SER A 111 16.46 1.61 6.28
N LEU A 112 15.80 1.22 5.20
CA LEU A 112 15.93 -0.07 4.55
C LEU A 112 16.24 0.11 3.07
N THR A 113 17.21 -0.66 2.55
CA THR A 113 17.41 -0.90 1.13
C THR A 113 17.00 -2.33 0.83
N VAL A 114 16.16 -2.50 -0.18
CA VAL A 114 15.58 -3.79 -0.58
C VAL A 114 15.84 -4.04 -2.06
N ALA A 115 16.37 -5.20 -2.40
CA ALA A 115 16.57 -5.63 -3.77
C ALA A 115 15.89 -7.00 -3.97
N ASN A 116 14.98 -7.09 -4.94
CA ASN A 116 14.24 -8.32 -5.25
C ASN A 116 13.56 -8.97 -4.03
N GLY A 117 12.99 -8.13 -3.14
CA GLY A 117 12.35 -8.59 -1.91
C GLY A 117 13.30 -9.04 -0.80
N ILE A 118 14.60 -8.77 -0.93
CA ILE A 118 15.63 -9.09 0.07
C ILE A 118 16.17 -7.78 0.64
N VAL A 119 16.19 -7.64 1.97
CA VAL A 119 16.82 -6.51 2.64
C VAL A 119 18.34 -6.62 2.49
N THR A 120 18.94 -5.70 1.75
CA THR A 120 20.39 -5.64 1.53
C THR A 120 21.09 -4.72 2.53
N GLU A 121 20.39 -3.72 3.03
CA GLU A 121 20.89 -2.81 4.06
C GLU A 121 19.76 -2.42 5.01
N SER A 122 20.08 -2.33 6.31
CA SER A 122 19.18 -1.88 7.37
C SER A 122 19.94 -1.04 8.36
N ARG A 123 19.51 0.21 8.55
CA ARG A 123 20.05 1.12 9.57
C ARG A 123 18.95 1.46 10.55
N LEU A 124 19.29 1.41 11.83
CA LEU A 124 18.39 1.70 12.94
C LEU A 124 19.11 2.66 13.90
N ASP A 125 18.45 3.75 14.25
CA ASP A 125 18.91 4.67 15.30
C ASP A 125 17.73 5.01 16.22
N PRO A 126 17.79 4.61 17.51
CA PRO A 126 18.82 3.79 18.16
C PRO A 126 18.86 2.35 17.63
N PRO A 127 19.98 1.63 17.79
CA PRO A 127 20.07 0.22 17.45
C PRO A 127 19.02 -0.62 18.20
N LEU A 128 18.78 -1.83 17.71
CA LEU A 128 17.88 -2.76 18.36
C LEU A 128 18.50 -3.23 19.67
N GLU A 129 17.87 -2.91 20.79
CA GLU A 129 18.33 -3.29 22.13
C GLU A 129 18.28 -4.82 22.29
N THR A 130 19.27 -5.37 23.00
CA THR A 130 19.29 -6.79 23.38
C THR A 130 18.33 -6.99 24.55
N GLU A 131 17.28 -7.79 24.31
CA GLU A 131 16.28 -8.15 25.31
C GLU A 131 16.22 -9.68 25.42
N PRO A 132 16.17 -10.26 26.65
CA PRO A 132 16.25 -11.71 26.82
C PRO A 132 15.20 -12.53 26.09
N ASP A 133 13.99 -11.99 25.93
CA ASP A 133 12.84 -12.64 25.31
C ASP A 133 12.47 -12.06 23.95
N ARG A 134 13.40 -11.31 23.32
CA ARG A 134 13.25 -10.88 21.93
C ARG A 134 13.49 -12.05 20.99
N VAL A 135 12.52 -12.31 20.13
CA VAL A 135 12.66 -13.30 19.05
C VAL A 135 13.70 -12.80 18.05
N PRO A 136 14.79 -13.55 17.80
CA PRO A 136 15.85 -13.11 16.91
C PRO A 136 15.36 -12.90 15.47
N ILE A 137 15.93 -11.91 14.78
CA ILE A 137 15.75 -11.69 13.34
C ILE A 137 16.86 -12.45 12.61
N SER A 138 16.50 -13.51 11.88
CA SER A 138 17.41 -14.26 11.01
C SER A 138 17.48 -13.65 9.62
N ASP A 139 18.44 -14.12 8.80
CA ASP A 139 18.55 -13.70 7.39
C ASP A 139 17.31 -14.12 6.58
N GLU A 140 16.66 -15.25 6.92
CA GLU A 140 15.42 -15.67 6.28
C GLU A 140 14.26 -14.70 6.54
N ASN A 141 14.25 -14.03 7.69
CA ASN A 141 13.24 -13.03 8.03
C ASN A 141 13.36 -11.73 7.21
N ARG A 142 14.45 -11.57 6.47
CA ARG A 142 14.75 -10.43 5.60
C ARG A 142 14.50 -10.70 4.12
N LYS A 143 13.93 -11.88 3.79
CA LYS A 143 13.64 -12.33 2.41
C LYS A 143 12.14 -12.38 2.16
N GLY A 144 11.74 -12.11 0.90
CA GLY A 144 10.34 -12.16 0.47
C GLY A 144 9.45 -11.13 1.16
N ILE A 145 10.01 -9.98 1.53
CA ILE A 145 9.32 -8.96 2.32
C ILE A 145 8.98 -7.70 1.50
N LEU A 146 8.04 -6.95 2.03
CA LEU A 146 7.79 -5.55 1.70
C LEU A 146 8.04 -4.68 2.93
N ASP A 147 8.37 -3.41 2.73
CA ASP A 147 8.29 -2.41 3.79
C ASP A 147 6.82 -2.04 4.09
N PRO A 148 6.51 -1.42 5.23
CA PRO A 148 5.13 -1.14 5.63
C PRO A 148 4.37 -0.22 4.67
N MET A 149 5.07 0.73 4.02
CA MET A 149 4.43 1.67 3.11
C MET A 149 4.11 1.00 1.77
N THR A 150 5.05 0.24 1.21
CA THR A 150 4.83 -0.57 0.00
C THR A 150 3.72 -1.60 0.22
N ALA A 151 3.69 -2.26 1.39
CA ALA A 151 2.67 -3.23 1.75
C ALA A 151 1.25 -2.65 1.77
N SER A 152 1.13 -1.34 1.98
CA SER A 152 -0.13 -0.61 1.96
C SER A 152 -0.63 -0.28 0.55
N LEU A 153 0.19 -0.48 -0.49
CA LEU A 153 -0.17 -0.32 -1.90
C LEU A 153 -0.68 -1.66 -2.44
N MET A 154 -1.97 -1.94 -2.24
CA MET A 154 -2.56 -3.25 -2.50
C MET A 154 -3.08 -3.37 -3.94
N ARG A 155 -2.27 -3.94 -4.84
CA ARG A 155 -2.73 -4.19 -6.21
C ARG A 155 -3.71 -5.35 -6.25
N THR A 156 -4.87 -5.14 -6.88
CA THR A 156 -5.85 -6.20 -7.14
C THR A 156 -5.45 -6.98 -8.41
N PRO A 157 -5.42 -8.32 -8.36
CA PRO A 157 -5.08 -9.15 -9.52
C PRO A 157 -6.13 -9.08 -10.63
N GLY A 158 -5.81 -9.66 -11.80
CA GLY A 158 -6.71 -9.73 -12.95
C GLY A 158 -6.91 -8.40 -13.68
N SER A 159 -7.89 -8.34 -14.59
CA SER A 159 -8.24 -7.19 -15.42
C SER A 159 -9.63 -6.59 -15.12
N GLY A 160 -10.46 -7.27 -14.31
CA GLY A 160 -11.80 -6.80 -13.91
C GLY A 160 -11.80 -5.60 -12.98
N ASN A 161 -12.91 -5.35 -12.31
CA ASN A 161 -13.02 -4.26 -11.32
C ASN A 161 -11.99 -4.45 -10.20
N PRO A 162 -11.12 -3.46 -9.90
CA PRO A 162 -10.17 -3.56 -8.79
C PRO A 162 -10.85 -3.66 -7.42
N LEU A 163 -12.06 -3.13 -7.28
CA LEU A 163 -12.87 -3.27 -6.06
C LEU A 163 -13.59 -4.62 -6.07
N SER A 164 -12.88 -5.65 -5.67
CA SER A 164 -13.38 -7.02 -5.64
C SER A 164 -12.86 -7.79 -4.42
N PRO A 165 -13.50 -8.90 -4.01
CA PRO A 165 -13.08 -9.71 -2.87
C PRO A 165 -11.62 -10.18 -2.93
N GLU A 166 -11.08 -10.38 -4.14
CA GLU A 166 -9.69 -10.84 -4.38
C GLU A 166 -8.65 -9.84 -3.83
N ALA A 167 -9.02 -8.57 -3.69
CA ALA A 167 -8.15 -7.56 -3.07
C ALA A 167 -7.76 -7.94 -1.62
N CYS A 168 -8.64 -8.65 -0.89
CA CYS A 168 -8.43 -9.08 0.48
C CYS A 168 -7.85 -10.51 0.61
N GLN A 169 -7.72 -11.28 -0.48
CA GLN A 169 -7.29 -12.67 -0.41
C GLN A 169 -5.76 -12.77 -0.49
N ARG A 170 -5.07 -12.30 0.55
CA ARG A 170 -3.60 -12.30 0.57
C ARG A 170 -3.02 -12.31 1.98
N THR A 171 -1.79 -12.80 2.07
CA THR A 171 -0.90 -12.56 3.21
C THR A 171 0.29 -11.76 2.71
N VAL A 172 0.65 -10.71 3.44
CA VAL A 172 1.79 -9.84 3.11
C VAL A 172 2.84 -9.97 4.20
N ALA A 173 4.03 -10.36 3.80
CA ALA A 173 5.21 -10.45 4.64
C ALA A 173 5.85 -9.05 4.75
N ILE A 174 5.91 -8.48 5.95
CA ILE A 174 6.38 -7.12 6.18
C ILE A 174 7.61 -7.13 7.09
N PHE A 175 8.59 -6.31 6.72
CA PHE A 175 9.74 -6.00 7.57
C PHE A 175 9.90 -4.47 7.67
N ASP A 176 9.84 -3.94 8.89
CA ASP A 176 9.93 -2.50 9.15
C ASP A 176 11.31 -2.06 9.69
N GLY A 177 12.29 -2.97 9.67
CA GLY A 177 13.63 -2.78 10.25
C GLY A 177 13.76 -3.33 11.66
N ARG A 178 12.69 -3.36 12.45
CA ARG A 178 12.67 -3.85 13.84
C ARG A 178 11.84 -5.10 14.03
N LEU A 179 10.77 -5.24 13.25
CA LEU A 179 9.83 -6.36 13.30
C LEU A 179 9.68 -7.02 11.93
N ARG A 180 9.64 -8.32 11.93
CA ARG A 180 9.13 -9.14 10.84
C ARG A 180 7.76 -9.65 11.26
N TYR A 181 6.74 -9.36 10.48
CA TYR A 181 5.36 -9.79 10.75
C TYR A 181 4.59 -10.04 9.45
N ASP A 182 3.56 -10.85 9.55
CA ASP A 182 2.61 -11.06 8.48
C ASP A 182 1.31 -10.30 8.77
N LEU A 183 0.74 -9.70 7.73
CA LEU A 183 -0.66 -9.27 7.72
C LEU A 183 -1.43 -10.17 6.77
N GLN A 184 -2.35 -10.96 7.32
CA GLN A 184 -3.30 -11.72 6.55
C GLN A 184 -4.57 -10.90 6.38
N PHE A 185 -5.03 -10.77 5.14
CA PHE A 185 -6.28 -10.10 4.80
C PHE A 185 -7.33 -11.13 4.38
N ALA A 186 -8.57 -10.90 4.80
CA ALA A 186 -9.73 -11.68 4.39
C ALA A 186 -10.89 -10.76 4.01
N PHE A 187 -11.58 -11.08 2.91
CA PHE A 187 -12.75 -10.30 2.49
C PHE A 187 -13.85 -10.34 3.55
N LYS A 188 -14.40 -9.19 3.87
CA LYS A 188 -15.50 -9.08 4.83
C LYS A 188 -16.80 -8.61 4.17
N ARG A 189 -16.76 -7.51 3.43
CA ARG A 189 -17.91 -6.93 2.73
C ARG A 189 -17.50 -5.84 1.73
N MET A 190 -18.43 -5.45 0.90
CA MET A 190 -18.36 -4.17 0.20
C MET A 190 -19.00 -3.10 1.09
N ASP A 191 -18.52 -1.86 0.97
CA ASP A 191 -19.05 -0.70 1.70
C ASP A 191 -18.96 0.55 0.82
N LYS A 192 -19.44 1.68 1.31
CA LYS A 192 -19.30 2.99 0.68
C LYS A 192 -18.70 3.98 1.67
N VAL A 193 -17.82 4.83 1.18
CA VAL A 193 -17.20 5.90 1.96
C VAL A 193 -17.38 7.24 1.25
N LYS A 194 -17.23 8.32 2.01
CA LYS A 194 -17.25 9.68 1.50
C LYS A 194 -16.26 10.52 2.31
N ALA A 195 -15.19 11.01 1.68
CA ALA A 195 -14.33 12.04 2.24
C ALA A 195 -15.01 13.42 2.14
N ASP A 196 -14.63 14.35 3.00
CA ASP A 196 -15.09 15.75 2.90
C ASP A 196 -14.66 16.37 1.57
N LYS A 197 -13.46 15.95 1.08
CA LYS A 197 -12.92 16.37 -0.22
C LYS A 197 -12.38 15.18 -1.00
N GLY A 198 -12.87 14.98 -2.22
CA GLY A 198 -12.38 13.98 -3.18
C GLY A 198 -13.27 12.75 -3.23
N TYR A 199 -12.74 11.59 -2.88
CA TYR A 199 -13.39 10.31 -3.12
C TYR A 199 -14.72 10.14 -2.35
N ALA A 200 -15.75 9.78 -3.09
CA ALA A 200 -17.02 9.28 -2.58
C ALA A 200 -17.42 8.09 -3.45
N GLY A 201 -17.47 6.89 -2.88
CA GLY A 201 -17.75 5.71 -3.68
C GLY A 201 -17.58 4.39 -2.92
N PRO A 202 -17.67 3.26 -3.67
CA PRO A 202 -17.54 1.93 -3.11
C PRO A 202 -16.10 1.62 -2.69
N VAL A 203 -15.95 0.81 -1.64
CA VAL A 203 -14.68 0.31 -1.11
C VAL A 203 -14.79 -1.16 -0.77
N VAL A 204 -13.65 -1.85 -0.74
CA VAL A 204 -13.55 -3.22 -0.24
C VAL A 204 -13.14 -3.17 1.22
N VAL A 205 -13.86 -3.88 2.09
CA VAL A 205 -13.53 -4.01 3.51
C VAL A 205 -12.90 -5.38 3.74
N CYS A 206 -11.65 -5.35 4.22
CA CYS A 206 -10.93 -6.55 4.64
C CYS A 206 -10.83 -6.62 6.16
N ALA A 207 -11.00 -7.82 6.73
CA ALA A 207 -10.48 -8.15 8.05
C ALA A 207 -8.95 -8.27 7.95
N VAL A 208 -8.23 -7.86 9.01
CA VAL A 208 -6.77 -7.89 9.07
C VAL A 208 -6.33 -8.66 10.30
N TYR A 209 -5.46 -9.65 10.10
CA TYR A 209 -4.89 -10.47 11.16
C TYR A 209 -3.37 -10.25 11.21
N PHE A 210 -2.87 -9.90 12.37
CA PHE A 210 -1.46 -9.65 12.63
C PHE A 210 -0.80 -10.89 13.23
N SER A 211 0.31 -11.32 12.64
CA SER A 211 1.13 -12.42 13.10
C SER A 211 2.59 -11.96 13.23
N PRO A 212 3.10 -11.72 14.47
CA PRO A 212 4.50 -11.39 14.68
C PRO A 212 5.37 -12.61 14.40
N ILE A 213 6.48 -12.46 13.69
CA ILE A 213 7.38 -13.53 13.27
C ILE A 213 8.73 -13.41 13.98
N ALA A 214 9.37 -12.24 13.94
CA ALA A 214 10.66 -12.00 14.55
C ALA A 214 10.85 -10.53 14.96
N GLY A 215 11.85 -10.23 15.79
CA GLY A 215 12.18 -8.88 16.27
C GLY A 215 11.33 -8.42 17.46
N TYR A 216 10.21 -9.06 17.72
CA TYR A 216 9.32 -8.70 18.83
C TYR A 216 9.77 -9.29 20.16
N ILE A 217 9.37 -8.64 21.25
CA ILE A 217 9.55 -9.12 22.60
C ILE A 217 8.30 -9.93 23.00
N SER A 218 8.45 -11.22 23.25
CA SER A 218 7.32 -12.15 23.43
C SER A 218 6.50 -11.87 24.70
N SER A 219 7.13 -11.31 25.73
CA SER A 219 6.46 -10.92 26.97
C SER A 219 5.65 -9.62 26.86
N ARG A 220 5.84 -8.80 25.82
CA ARG A 220 5.11 -7.53 25.66
C ARG A 220 3.61 -7.74 25.51
N ALA A 221 2.84 -7.19 26.46
CA ALA A 221 1.38 -7.33 26.49
C ALA A 221 0.73 -6.78 25.21
N ALA A 222 1.26 -5.71 24.62
CA ALA A 222 0.74 -5.12 23.38
C ALA A 222 0.83 -6.09 22.19
N ILE A 223 1.95 -6.81 22.03
CA ILE A 223 2.12 -7.79 20.96
C ILE A 223 1.14 -8.95 21.14
N ARG A 224 1.03 -9.49 22.37
CA ARG A 224 0.07 -10.55 22.68
C ARG A 224 -1.38 -10.11 22.49
N TYR A 225 -1.70 -8.86 22.77
CA TYR A 225 -3.02 -8.31 22.56
C TYR A 225 -3.34 -8.23 21.07
N VAL A 226 -2.51 -7.54 20.27
CA VAL A 226 -2.77 -7.30 18.85
C VAL A 226 -2.81 -8.61 18.06
N SER A 227 -1.95 -9.60 18.37
CA SER A 227 -1.95 -10.90 17.67
C SER A 227 -3.21 -11.74 17.91
N LYS A 228 -3.98 -11.45 18.97
CA LYS A 228 -5.26 -12.10 19.26
C LYS A 228 -6.47 -11.40 18.65
N LEU A 229 -6.33 -10.18 18.16
CA LEU A 229 -7.45 -9.42 17.59
C LEU A 229 -7.98 -10.10 16.32
N ARG A 230 -9.31 -10.08 16.16
CA ARG A 230 -10.03 -10.65 15.00
C ARG A 230 -10.98 -9.62 14.35
N ASP A 231 -10.98 -8.39 14.85
CA ASP A 231 -11.91 -7.31 14.50
C ASP A 231 -11.18 -6.02 14.06
N ILE A 232 -9.92 -6.16 13.62
CA ILE A 232 -9.25 -5.11 12.86
C ILE A 232 -9.79 -5.14 11.44
N GLU A 233 -10.23 -3.98 10.95
CA GLU A 233 -10.75 -3.82 9.59
C GLU A 233 -10.04 -2.69 8.86
N VAL A 234 -9.89 -2.86 7.55
CA VAL A 234 -9.41 -1.82 6.63
C VAL A 234 -10.37 -1.65 5.45
N TRP A 235 -10.72 -0.42 5.14
CA TRP A 235 -11.48 -0.01 3.95
C TRP A 235 -10.50 0.43 2.88
N LEU A 236 -10.51 -0.24 1.75
CA LEU A 236 -9.58 -0.01 0.65
C LEU A 236 -10.26 0.75 -0.46
N ALA A 237 -9.76 1.94 -0.77
CA ALA A 237 -10.23 2.80 -1.86
C ALA A 237 -9.23 2.79 -3.04
N PRO A 238 -9.67 2.97 -4.29
CA PRO A 238 -8.82 2.90 -5.46
C PRO A 238 -8.04 4.20 -5.69
N ILE A 239 -6.81 4.06 -6.15
CA ILE A 239 -6.08 5.16 -6.81
C ILE A 239 -6.53 5.22 -8.26
N ALA A 240 -7.11 6.34 -8.67
CA ALA A 240 -7.64 6.53 -10.02
C ALA A 240 -6.57 6.28 -11.10
N GLY A 241 -6.96 5.63 -12.18
CA GLY A 241 -6.05 5.25 -13.27
C GLY A 241 -5.17 4.04 -12.98
N THR A 242 -5.29 3.41 -11.81
CA THR A 242 -4.49 2.25 -11.42
C THR A 242 -5.36 1.08 -10.96
N ARG A 243 -4.72 -0.06 -10.70
CA ARG A 243 -5.35 -1.20 -10.01
C ARG A 243 -4.92 -1.30 -8.54
N VAL A 244 -4.32 -0.24 -8.00
CA VAL A 244 -3.86 -0.18 -6.62
C VAL A 244 -4.95 0.39 -5.74
N LEU A 245 -5.24 -0.34 -4.66
CA LEU A 245 -6.10 0.10 -3.57
C LEU A 245 -5.23 0.48 -2.38
N VAL A 246 -5.66 1.49 -1.64
CA VAL A 246 -4.95 1.95 -0.43
C VAL A 246 -5.94 2.17 0.73
N PRO A 247 -5.49 2.12 1.98
CA PRO A 247 -6.33 2.37 3.13
C PRO A 247 -7.01 3.75 3.08
N PHE A 248 -8.33 3.76 3.00
CA PHE A 248 -9.17 4.94 3.23
C PHE A 248 -9.50 5.08 4.71
N ARG A 249 -9.81 3.95 5.36
CA ARG A 249 -10.10 3.86 6.79
C ARG A 249 -9.50 2.58 7.35
N MET A 250 -9.03 2.65 8.57
CA MET A 250 -8.64 1.49 9.37
C MET A 250 -9.24 1.65 10.76
N GLN A 251 -9.71 0.56 11.35
CA GLN A 251 -10.20 0.56 12.72
C GLN A 251 -9.88 -0.75 13.43
N GLY A 252 -9.82 -0.67 14.74
CA GLY A 252 -9.67 -1.84 15.59
C GLY A 252 -9.90 -1.49 17.06
N PRO A 253 -10.11 -2.49 17.92
CA PRO A 253 -10.24 -2.27 19.34
C PRO A 253 -8.87 -1.98 19.97
N THR A 254 -8.89 -1.21 21.05
CA THR A 254 -7.77 -1.05 21.99
C THR A 254 -8.29 -1.24 23.40
N PRO A 255 -7.45 -1.43 24.42
CA PRO A 255 -7.90 -1.56 25.81
C PRO A 255 -8.72 -0.36 26.32
N ILE A 256 -8.56 0.80 25.71
CA ILE A 256 -9.22 2.07 26.14
C ILE A 256 -10.26 2.57 25.14
N GLY A 257 -10.66 1.75 24.17
CA GLY A 257 -11.71 2.08 23.21
C GLY A 257 -11.32 1.81 21.77
N LYS A 258 -12.19 2.15 20.84
CA LYS A 258 -11.98 1.94 19.42
C LYS A 258 -10.99 2.98 18.86
N PHE A 259 -9.95 2.50 18.19
CA PHE A 259 -9.08 3.30 17.33
C PHE A 259 -9.67 3.38 15.92
N VAL A 260 -9.69 4.56 15.32
CA VAL A 260 -10.06 4.78 13.92
C VAL A 260 -9.07 5.76 13.29
N LEU A 261 -8.52 5.37 12.15
CA LEU A 261 -7.82 6.24 11.21
C LEU A 261 -8.69 6.36 9.96
N GLU A 262 -9.06 7.57 9.55
CA GLU A 262 -9.96 7.77 8.41
C GLU A 262 -9.56 8.98 7.58
N ALA A 263 -9.65 8.84 6.25
CA ALA A 263 -9.40 9.92 5.32
C ALA A 263 -10.55 10.93 5.32
N ASN A 264 -10.25 12.19 5.63
CA ASN A 264 -11.16 13.32 5.44
C ASN A 264 -10.92 14.04 4.09
N GLN A 265 -9.74 13.88 3.49
CA GLN A 265 -9.46 14.23 2.11
C GLN A 265 -8.85 13.02 1.40
N PHE A 266 -9.35 12.71 0.20
CA PHE A 266 -8.84 11.61 -0.62
C PHE A 266 -8.99 12.00 -2.09
N VAL A 267 -8.03 12.77 -2.59
CA VAL A 267 -8.04 13.28 -3.98
C VAL A 267 -7.13 12.40 -4.81
N SER A 268 -7.73 11.64 -5.70
CA SER A 268 -7.00 10.75 -6.61
C SER A 268 -7.31 11.11 -8.06
N VAL A 269 -6.25 11.21 -8.87
CA VAL A 269 -6.35 11.56 -10.30
C VAL A 269 -5.52 10.58 -11.14
N PRO A 270 -6.01 10.16 -12.31
CA PRO A 270 -5.20 9.44 -13.27
C PRO A 270 -4.17 10.40 -13.89
N ILE A 271 -2.97 9.89 -14.14
CA ILE A 271 -1.95 10.66 -14.88
C ILE A 271 -2.09 10.32 -16.36
N PRO A 272 -2.33 11.32 -17.25
CA PRO A 272 -2.45 11.07 -18.69
C PRO A 272 -1.13 10.52 -19.25
N THR A 273 -1.19 9.44 -20.03
CA THR A 273 -0.03 8.98 -20.78
C THR A 273 0.28 9.92 -21.94
N ARG A 274 1.55 10.09 -22.32
CA ARG A 274 1.96 10.95 -23.45
C ARG A 274 1.24 10.64 -24.76
N ALA A 275 0.75 9.41 -24.98
CA ALA A 275 -0.03 9.03 -26.14
C ALA A 275 -1.41 9.72 -26.22
N SER A 276 -2.03 9.99 -25.08
CA SER A 276 -3.33 10.69 -25.01
C SER A 276 -3.21 12.19 -25.22
N ALA A 277 -2.05 12.78 -24.93
CA ALA A 277 -1.81 14.21 -25.09
C ALA A 277 -1.61 14.64 -26.56
N ASN A 278 -1.18 13.73 -27.43
CA ASN A 278 -1.02 14.00 -28.86
C ASN A 278 -2.33 13.88 -29.68
N GLY A 279 -3.36 13.23 -29.14
CA GLY A 279 -4.67 13.12 -29.79
C GLY A 279 -5.56 14.36 -29.71
N LEU A 280 -5.23 15.32 -28.86
CA LEU A 280 -6.02 16.55 -28.61
C LEU A 280 -5.55 17.76 -29.43
N LYS A 281 -4.52 17.65 -30.27
CA LYS A 281 -3.99 18.78 -31.08
C LYS A 281 -4.42 18.78 -32.54
N THR A 282 -5.36 17.94 -32.94
CA THR A 282 -5.90 17.89 -34.31
C THR A 282 -7.42 17.90 -34.28
N GLN A 283 -8.01 19.00 -33.90
CA GLN A 283 -9.36 19.47 -34.32
C GLN A 283 -9.37 20.97 -34.36
#